data_a65dcbd8f0a3ad24b419e7152edd4035
#
_entry.id   a65dcbd8f0a3ad24b419e7152edd4035
#
_cell.length_a   1.000
_cell.length_b   1.000
_cell.length_c   1.000
_cell.angle_alpha   90.00
_cell.angle_beta   90.00
_cell.angle_gamma   90.00
#
_symmetry.space_group_name_H-M   'P 1'
#
loop_
_entity.id
_entity.type
_entity.pdbx_description
1 polymer ?
#
loop_
_entity_poly.entity_id
_entity_poly.type
_entity_poly.pdbx_seq_one_letter_code
_entity_poly.pdbx_strand_id
1 'polypeptide(L)'
;PAKHYGIMCAPLIGPIDLSNYLDNDKIEQIIVGGENYDGSRPCHYEWVLKMYFQAKKHRVKFCFIETGTYFIKNNKGYYIPAKKKQSQLAFKSKLQYRGKPIEFNLPKDDYQIHYRQGCYQCGSRLICNGCSDCGRCHEAIVTKEEMDKYDFDNAFFE
;
A
#
# COMPACT_ATOMS: atom_id res chain seq x y z
N PRO A 1 20.76 8.38 8.91
CA PRO A 1 19.92 8.94 7.88
C PRO A 1 19.15 7.83 7.18
N ALA A 2 17.90 8.07 6.79
CA ALA A 2 17.09 7.11 6.04
C ALA A 2 17.75 6.80 4.70
N LYS A 3 17.68 5.54 4.26
CA LYS A 3 18.19 5.10 2.96
C LYS A 3 17.12 5.24 1.86
N HIS A 4 15.85 5.09 2.22
CA HIS A 4 14.70 5.09 1.31
C HIS A 4 13.72 6.19 1.70
N TYR A 5 13.22 6.92 0.71
CA TYR A 5 12.29 8.03 0.91
C TYR A 5 11.04 7.83 0.06
N GLY A 6 9.89 8.06 0.70
CA GLY A 6 8.60 8.05 0.01
C GLY A 6 7.76 9.25 0.40
N ILE A 7 6.80 9.60 -0.44
CA ILE A 7 5.79 10.61 -0.18
C ILE A 7 4.44 9.92 -0.02
N MET A 8 3.75 10.19 1.10
CA MET A 8 2.38 9.76 1.31
C MET A 8 1.45 10.96 1.24
N CYS A 9 0.52 10.94 0.29
CA CYS A 9 -0.55 11.91 0.11
C CYS A 9 -1.90 11.21 0.40
N ALA A 10 -2.09 10.87 1.67
CA ALA A 10 -3.31 10.25 2.18
C ALA A 10 -3.65 10.86 3.54
N PRO A 11 -4.72 11.69 3.62
CA PRO A 11 -5.69 11.94 2.55
C PRO A 11 -5.24 12.98 1.51
N LEU A 12 -5.55 12.71 0.24
CA LEU A 12 -5.41 13.69 -0.84
C LEU A 12 -6.68 14.58 -0.89
N ILE A 13 -6.54 15.82 -0.48
CA ILE A 13 -7.65 16.78 -0.31
C ILE A 13 -7.54 18.00 -1.23
N GLY A 14 -6.59 18.01 -2.12
CA GLY A 14 -6.36 19.08 -3.11
C GLY A 14 -5.36 18.65 -4.17
N PRO A 15 -5.23 19.43 -5.25
CA PRO A 15 -4.24 19.15 -6.29
C PRO A 15 -2.83 19.40 -5.74
N ILE A 16 -1.92 18.48 -6.02
CA ILE A 16 -0.50 18.57 -5.64
C ILE A 16 0.36 18.51 -6.90
N ASP A 17 1.42 19.33 -6.93
CA ASP A 17 2.48 19.24 -7.92
C ASP A 17 3.79 18.83 -7.23
N LEU A 18 4.28 17.65 -7.58
CA LEU A 18 5.49 17.07 -7.01
C LEU A 18 6.71 17.22 -7.93
N SER A 19 6.56 17.83 -9.10
CA SER A 19 7.61 17.86 -10.14
C SER A 19 8.97 18.29 -9.58
N ASN A 20 9.01 19.38 -8.82
CA ASN A 20 10.26 19.91 -8.26
C ASN A 20 10.92 19.00 -7.20
N TYR A 21 10.14 18.10 -6.60
CA TYR A 21 10.63 17.16 -5.56
C TYR A 21 11.11 15.83 -6.16
N LEU A 22 10.68 15.52 -7.37
CA LEU A 22 11.00 14.26 -8.05
C LEU A 22 12.25 14.32 -8.92
N ASP A 23 12.77 15.53 -9.20
CA ASP A 23 13.92 15.74 -10.09
C ASP A 23 15.27 15.25 -9.51
N ASN A 24 15.33 14.98 -8.20
CA ASN A 24 16.58 14.65 -7.51
C ASN A 24 16.82 13.16 -7.26
N ASP A 25 15.99 12.29 -7.82
CA ASP A 25 16.04 10.82 -7.69
C ASP A 25 16.01 10.29 -6.24
N LYS A 26 15.71 11.12 -5.25
CA LYS A 26 15.66 10.70 -3.83
C LYS A 26 14.35 10.04 -3.45
N ILE A 27 13.27 10.45 -4.10
CA ILE A 27 11.93 9.90 -3.82
C ILE A 27 11.73 8.65 -4.66
N GLU A 28 11.50 7.53 -3.99
CA GLU A 28 11.36 6.20 -4.61
C GLU A 28 9.92 5.76 -4.75
N GLN A 29 9.02 6.28 -3.88
CA GLN A 29 7.62 5.89 -3.86
C GLN A 29 6.69 7.05 -3.53
N ILE A 30 5.53 7.07 -4.20
CA ILE A 30 4.40 7.94 -3.90
C ILE A 30 3.18 7.06 -3.62
N ILE A 31 2.55 7.29 -2.47
CA ILE A 31 1.31 6.61 -2.06
C ILE A 31 0.22 7.65 -1.97
N VAL A 32 -0.92 7.39 -2.62
CA VAL A 32 -2.06 8.31 -2.67
C VAL A 32 -3.32 7.61 -2.22
N GLY A 33 -4.13 8.29 -1.41
CA GLY A 33 -5.43 7.81 -0.97
C GLY A 33 -6.36 8.97 -0.63
N GLY A 34 -7.67 8.76 -0.76
CA GLY A 34 -8.67 9.72 -0.31
C GLY A 34 -8.99 9.58 1.18
N GLU A 35 -9.74 10.53 1.70
CA GLU A 35 -10.24 10.54 3.09
C GLU A 35 -11.38 9.52 3.26
N ASN A 36 -11.37 8.70 4.33
CA ASN A 36 -12.25 7.53 4.45
C ASN A 36 -13.13 7.48 5.71
N TYR A 37 -13.66 8.62 6.15
CA TYR A 37 -14.60 8.72 7.26
C TYR A 37 -15.81 9.60 6.91
N ASP A 38 -16.80 9.66 7.79
CA ASP A 38 -17.97 10.51 7.63
C ASP A 38 -17.57 11.99 7.67
N GLY A 39 -18.15 12.78 6.75
CA GLY A 39 -17.77 14.18 6.57
C GLY A 39 -16.44 14.40 5.86
N SER A 40 -15.89 13.34 5.25
CA SER A 40 -14.64 13.41 4.49
C SER A 40 -14.74 14.36 3.30
N ARG A 41 -13.61 15.01 2.99
CA ARG A 41 -13.48 15.85 1.80
C ARG A 41 -13.36 14.99 0.55
N PRO A 42 -13.88 15.44 -0.60
CA PRO A 42 -13.81 14.66 -1.82
C PRO A 42 -12.37 14.55 -2.35
N CYS A 43 -12.01 13.35 -2.80
CA CYS A 43 -10.81 13.11 -3.59
C CYS A 43 -11.19 13.13 -5.07
N HIS A 44 -10.48 13.89 -5.89
CA HIS A 44 -10.71 13.98 -7.32
C HIS A 44 -9.79 13.04 -8.10
N TYR A 45 -10.38 12.29 -9.02
CA TYR A 45 -9.63 11.39 -9.91
C TYR A 45 -8.53 12.12 -10.69
N GLU A 46 -8.82 13.34 -11.16
CA GLU A 46 -7.90 14.17 -11.94
C GLU A 46 -6.64 14.55 -11.16
N TRP A 47 -6.76 14.74 -9.83
CA TRP A 47 -5.60 14.99 -8.96
C TRP A 47 -4.70 13.75 -8.87
N VAL A 48 -5.32 12.58 -8.66
CA VAL A 48 -4.61 11.30 -8.62
C VAL A 48 -3.92 11.03 -9.96
N LEU A 49 -4.63 11.26 -11.07
CA LEU A 49 -4.12 11.08 -12.42
C LEU A 49 -2.92 11.98 -12.72
N LYS A 50 -2.98 13.26 -12.32
CA LYS A 50 -1.85 14.20 -12.46
C LYS A 50 -0.61 13.68 -11.74
N MET A 51 -0.76 13.25 -10.48
CA MET A 51 0.34 12.70 -9.69
C MET A 51 0.88 11.39 -10.26
N TYR A 52 0.01 10.53 -10.80
CA TYR A 52 0.42 9.30 -11.50
C TYR A 52 1.34 9.61 -12.69
N PHE A 53 0.99 10.61 -13.52
CA PHE A 53 1.84 10.98 -14.66
C PHE A 53 3.16 11.61 -14.22
N GLN A 54 3.19 12.41 -13.16
CA GLN A 54 4.43 12.92 -12.58
C GLN A 54 5.33 11.77 -12.11
N ALA A 55 4.79 10.83 -11.33
CA ALA A 55 5.53 9.67 -10.88
C ALA A 55 6.08 8.83 -12.05
N LYS A 56 5.27 8.60 -13.08
CA LYS A 56 5.69 7.86 -14.27
C LYS A 56 6.80 8.54 -15.04
N LYS A 57 6.74 9.88 -15.22
CA LYS A 57 7.77 10.68 -15.87
C LYS A 57 9.13 10.52 -15.18
N HIS A 58 9.15 10.51 -13.85
CA HIS A 58 10.36 10.42 -13.03
C HIS A 58 10.72 8.98 -12.63
N ARG A 59 9.99 7.96 -13.14
CA ARG A 59 10.19 6.54 -12.83
C ARG A 59 10.06 6.21 -11.33
N VAL A 60 9.29 7.01 -10.59
CA VAL A 60 8.98 6.79 -9.17
C VAL A 60 7.81 5.84 -9.04
N LYS A 61 7.89 4.89 -8.12
CA LYS A 61 6.78 3.96 -7.83
C LYS A 61 5.55 4.73 -7.39
N PHE A 62 4.38 4.38 -7.93
CA PHE A 62 3.12 5.04 -7.59
C PHE A 62 2.06 4.02 -7.19
N CYS A 63 1.39 4.29 -6.07
CA CYS A 63 0.34 3.46 -5.51
C CYS A 63 -0.89 4.32 -5.20
N PHE A 64 -2.00 4.10 -5.89
CA PHE A 64 -3.31 4.62 -5.50
C PHE A 64 -4.01 3.53 -4.68
N ILE A 65 -4.14 3.74 -3.36
CA ILE A 65 -4.56 2.71 -2.41
C ILE A 65 -6.06 2.70 -2.12
N GLU A 66 -6.71 3.88 -2.13
CA GLU A 66 -8.14 4.01 -1.85
C GLU A 66 -8.73 5.30 -2.41
N THR A 67 -9.99 5.25 -2.85
CA THR A 67 -10.70 6.42 -3.41
C THR A 67 -11.11 7.43 -2.35
N GLY A 68 -11.23 6.99 -1.10
CA GLY A 68 -11.92 7.74 -0.06
C GLY A 68 -13.45 7.56 -0.11
N THR A 69 -14.14 8.09 0.91
CA THR A 69 -15.61 7.99 1.04
C THR A 69 -16.32 8.81 -0.03
N TYR A 70 -15.84 10.01 -0.32
CA TYR A 70 -16.33 10.86 -1.41
C TYR A 70 -15.31 10.94 -2.52
N PHE A 71 -15.69 10.55 -3.71
CA PHE A 71 -14.81 10.50 -4.87
C PHE A 71 -15.46 11.20 -6.07
N ILE A 72 -14.70 12.05 -6.75
CA ILE A 72 -15.18 12.77 -7.93
C ILE A 72 -14.40 12.32 -9.14
N LYS A 73 -15.10 11.95 -10.21
CA LYS A 73 -14.52 11.61 -11.51
C LYS A 73 -15.40 12.14 -12.63
N ASN A 74 -14.83 12.85 -13.60
CA ASN A 74 -15.56 13.45 -14.73
C ASN A 74 -16.74 14.32 -14.24
N ASN A 75 -16.51 15.14 -13.23
CA ASN A 75 -17.53 15.99 -12.59
C ASN A 75 -18.71 15.23 -11.96
N LYS A 76 -18.61 13.91 -11.81
CA LYS A 76 -19.62 13.09 -11.14
C LYS A 76 -19.10 12.66 -9.76
N GLY A 77 -19.89 12.94 -8.72
CA GLY A 77 -19.62 12.54 -7.35
C GLY A 77 -20.10 11.11 -7.06
N TYR A 78 -19.31 10.38 -6.28
CA TYR A 78 -19.59 9.02 -5.82
C TYR A 78 -19.44 8.97 -4.31
N TYR A 79 -20.44 8.39 -3.63
CA TYR A 79 -20.39 8.09 -2.22
C TYR A 79 -20.05 6.60 -2.03
N ILE A 80 -18.91 6.31 -1.39
CA ILE A 80 -18.35 4.96 -1.27
C ILE A 80 -17.97 4.71 0.19
N PRO A 81 -18.93 4.40 1.07
CA PRO A 81 -18.67 4.27 2.52
C PRO A 81 -17.86 3.01 2.88
N ALA A 82 -17.94 1.97 2.06
CA ALA A 82 -17.27 0.70 2.34
C ALA A 82 -15.77 0.75 1.98
N LYS A 83 -14.88 0.72 2.98
CA LYS A 83 -13.43 0.80 2.80
C LYS A 83 -12.89 -0.25 1.80
N LYS A 84 -13.36 -1.49 1.88
CA LYS A 84 -13.00 -2.55 0.91
C LYS A 84 -13.32 -2.13 -0.53
N LYS A 85 -14.45 -1.46 -0.74
CA LYS A 85 -14.86 -0.98 -2.07
C LYS A 85 -14.00 0.16 -2.56
N GLN A 86 -13.57 1.06 -1.67
CA GLN A 86 -12.66 2.16 -2.00
C GLN A 86 -11.33 1.62 -2.55
N SER A 87 -10.72 0.66 -1.85
CA SER A 87 -9.48 0.03 -2.31
C SER A 87 -9.67 -0.73 -3.63
N GLN A 88 -10.74 -1.51 -3.76
CA GLN A 88 -11.04 -2.23 -5.00
C GLN A 88 -11.18 -1.29 -6.21
N LEU A 89 -11.83 -0.14 -6.04
CA LEU A 89 -11.99 0.85 -7.11
C LEU A 89 -10.67 1.54 -7.45
N ALA A 90 -9.84 1.84 -6.43
CA ALA A 90 -8.50 2.37 -6.65
C ALA A 90 -7.65 1.39 -7.48
N PHE A 91 -7.66 0.10 -7.16
CA PHE A 91 -6.96 -0.91 -7.97
C PHE A 91 -7.53 -1.05 -9.38
N LYS A 92 -8.86 -1.05 -9.52
CA LYS A 92 -9.53 -1.12 -10.84
C LYS A 92 -9.23 0.09 -11.74
N SER A 93 -8.85 1.22 -11.16
CA SER A 93 -8.44 2.41 -11.94
C SER A 93 -7.19 2.19 -12.79
N LYS A 94 -6.39 1.14 -12.47
CA LYS A 94 -5.08 0.85 -13.06
C LYS A 94 -4.04 1.96 -12.88
N LEU A 95 -4.26 2.88 -11.95
CA LEU A 95 -3.31 3.92 -11.58
C LEU A 95 -2.28 3.37 -10.59
N GLN A 96 -1.56 2.34 -11.04
CA GLN A 96 -0.44 1.74 -10.32
C GLN A 96 0.78 1.76 -11.23
N TYR A 97 1.94 2.12 -10.69
CA TYR A 97 3.17 2.12 -11.46
C TYR A 97 4.33 1.58 -10.63
N ARG A 98 5.03 0.57 -11.14
CA ARG A 98 6.10 -0.10 -10.39
C ARG A 98 7.36 0.75 -10.21
N GLY A 99 7.64 1.67 -11.14
CA GLY A 99 8.81 2.53 -11.08
C GLY A 99 10.14 1.78 -11.16
N LYS A 100 11.20 2.40 -10.64
CA LYS A 100 12.50 1.74 -10.41
C LYS A 100 12.33 0.72 -9.27
N PRO A 101 13.01 -0.44 -9.30
CA PRO A 101 13.05 -1.36 -8.16
C PRO A 101 13.62 -0.66 -6.92
N ILE A 102 13.02 -0.93 -5.76
CA ILE A 102 13.54 -0.49 -4.47
C ILE A 102 14.29 -1.69 -3.88
N GLU A 103 15.61 -1.55 -3.71
CA GLU A 103 16.44 -2.62 -3.17
C GLU A 103 16.62 -2.42 -1.66
N PHE A 104 16.13 -3.36 -0.88
CA PHE A 104 16.32 -3.40 0.55
C PHE A 104 17.49 -4.34 0.86
N ASN A 105 18.61 -3.79 1.36
CA ASN A 105 19.68 -4.60 1.94
C ASN A 105 19.24 -5.08 3.33
N LEU A 106 18.40 -6.08 3.38
CA LEU A 106 18.04 -6.75 4.62
C LEU A 106 19.16 -7.74 4.97
N PRO A 107 19.64 -7.75 6.22
CA PRO A 107 20.55 -8.80 6.69
C PRO A 107 19.88 -10.15 6.47
N LYS A 108 20.50 -11.02 5.66
CA LYS A 108 19.90 -12.32 5.31
C LYS A 108 19.75 -13.25 6.49
N ASP A 109 20.55 -13.05 7.52
CA ASP A 109 20.69 -13.99 8.64
C ASP A 109 19.82 -13.65 9.85
N ASP A 110 19.25 -12.43 9.91
CA ASP A 110 18.44 -11.97 11.06
C ASP A 110 16.92 -12.03 10.83
N TYR A 111 16.48 -12.46 9.63
CA TYR A 111 15.06 -12.52 9.32
C TYR A 111 14.54 -13.94 9.50
N GLN A 112 13.99 -14.21 10.66
CA GLN A 112 13.16 -15.39 10.87
C GLN A 112 11.71 -15.03 10.55
N ILE A 113 11.16 -15.61 9.48
CA ILE A 113 9.76 -15.47 9.14
C ILE A 113 8.97 -16.52 9.92
N HIS A 114 8.13 -16.06 10.84
CA HIS A 114 7.28 -16.94 11.62
C HIS A 114 5.93 -17.11 10.91
N TYR A 115 5.62 -18.33 10.57
CA TYR A 115 4.34 -18.73 9.97
C TYR A 115 3.41 -19.30 11.02
N ARG A 116 2.14 -18.89 10.97
CA ARG A 116 1.12 -19.48 11.80
C ARG A 116 -0.22 -19.60 11.10
N GLN A 117 -0.79 -20.80 11.05
CA GLN A 117 -2.18 -21.00 10.67
C GLN A 117 -3.09 -20.49 11.79
N GLY A 118 -3.74 -19.33 11.57
CA GLY A 118 -4.73 -18.78 12.47
C GLY A 118 -4.18 -18.27 13.80
N CYS A 119 -3.77 -17.01 13.84
CA CYS A 119 -3.52 -16.34 15.12
C CYS A 119 -4.84 -15.86 15.72
N TYR A 120 -5.20 -16.35 16.90
CA TYR A 120 -6.44 -15.98 17.59
C TYR A 120 -6.54 -14.49 17.94
N GLN A 121 -5.42 -13.81 18.15
CA GLN A 121 -5.42 -12.40 18.55
C GLN A 121 -5.52 -11.42 17.39
N CYS A 122 -4.90 -11.71 16.25
CA CYS A 122 -4.91 -10.79 15.12
C CYS A 122 -5.70 -11.30 13.92
N GLY A 123 -6.27 -12.50 13.98
CA GLY A 123 -6.99 -13.12 12.86
C GLY A 123 -6.12 -13.38 11.64
N SER A 124 -4.81 -13.10 11.73
CA SER A 124 -3.88 -13.26 10.62
C SER A 124 -3.59 -14.75 10.42
N ARG A 125 -3.86 -15.24 9.24
CA ARG A 125 -3.49 -16.59 8.82
C ARG A 125 -2.09 -16.67 8.22
N LEU A 126 -1.42 -15.54 8.01
CA LEU A 126 -0.30 -15.48 7.08
C LEU A 126 1.05 -15.20 7.73
N ILE A 127 1.38 -14.01 8.01
CA ILE A 127 2.72 -13.67 8.53
C ILE A 127 2.56 -13.02 9.89
N CYS A 128 3.16 -13.62 10.90
CA CYS A 128 3.23 -13.02 12.22
C CYS A 128 4.60 -12.36 12.39
N ASN A 129 4.63 -11.05 12.54
CA ASN A 129 5.87 -10.31 12.82
C ASN A 129 6.38 -10.49 14.25
N GLY A 130 5.93 -11.54 14.96
CA GLY A 130 6.38 -11.81 16.30
C GLY A 130 5.89 -10.78 17.33
N CYS A 131 4.58 -10.48 17.34
CA CYS A 131 4.03 -9.67 18.42
C CYS A 131 4.25 -10.42 19.74
N SER A 132 4.75 -9.75 20.75
CA SER A 132 5.04 -10.32 22.08
C SER A 132 3.81 -10.79 22.85
N ASP A 133 2.60 -10.46 22.36
CA ASP A 133 1.38 -10.59 23.13
C ASP A 133 0.82 -12.01 23.19
N CYS A 134 1.12 -12.90 22.23
CA CYS A 134 0.54 -14.24 22.24
C CYS A 134 1.46 -15.33 22.81
N GLY A 135 2.70 -15.05 23.18
CA GLY A 135 3.66 -15.97 23.79
C GLY A 135 3.98 -17.27 23.02
N ARG A 136 3.27 -17.53 21.93
CA ARG A 136 3.38 -18.76 21.13
C ARG A 136 3.98 -18.54 19.75
N CYS A 137 4.32 -17.30 19.38
CA CYS A 137 4.87 -16.98 18.06
C CYS A 137 6.28 -17.56 17.84
N HIS A 138 6.95 -17.97 18.91
CA HIS A 138 8.30 -18.54 18.85
C HIS A 138 8.33 -20.03 18.50
N GLU A 139 7.18 -20.72 18.46
CA GLU A 139 7.13 -22.18 18.28
C GLU A 139 7.01 -22.61 16.81
N ALA A 140 6.69 -21.71 15.90
CA ALA A 140 6.49 -22.04 14.49
C ALA A 140 7.56 -21.37 13.62
N ILE A 141 8.79 -21.84 13.70
CA ILE A 141 9.81 -21.55 12.68
C ILE A 141 9.48 -22.42 11.48
N VAL A 142 9.09 -21.80 10.37
CA VAL A 142 8.79 -22.51 9.13
C VAL A 142 9.99 -22.39 8.20
N THR A 143 10.41 -23.51 7.65
CA THR A 143 11.50 -23.54 6.67
C THR A 143 11.07 -22.88 5.36
N LYS A 144 12.04 -22.43 4.56
CA LYS A 144 11.76 -21.85 3.24
C LYS A 144 10.97 -22.80 2.34
N GLU A 145 11.20 -24.11 2.47
CA GLU A 145 10.51 -25.17 1.71
C GLU A 145 9.03 -25.32 2.10
N GLU A 146 8.72 -25.04 3.35
CA GLU A 146 7.33 -25.00 3.80
C GLU A 146 6.65 -23.70 3.36
N MET A 147 7.38 -22.60 3.24
CA MET A 147 6.89 -21.34 2.68
C MET A 147 6.52 -21.47 1.20
N ASP A 148 7.36 -22.17 0.42
CA ASP A 148 7.14 -22.35 -1.03
C ASP A 148 5.94 -23.26 -1.33
N LYS A 149 5.46 -24.01 -0.33
CA LYS A 149 4.22 -24.83 -0.44
C LYS A 149 2.95 -24.05 -0.11
N TYR A 150 3.06 -22.84 0.40
CA TYR A 150 1.91 -22.02 0.75
C TYR A 150 1.47 -21.22 -0.46
N ASP A 151 0.26 -21.50 -0.94
CA ASP A 151 -0.35 -20.73 -2.02
C ASP A 151 -0.85 -19.39 -1.50
N PHE A 152 0.01 -18.37 -1.59
CA PHE A 152 -0.28 -17.01 -1.12
C PHE A 152 -1.43 -16.35 -1.88
N ASP A 153 -1.65 -16.71 -3.12
CA ASP A 153 -2.65 -16.07 -3.97
C ASP A 153 -4.07 -16.45 -3.54
N ASN A 154 -4.26 -17.66 -3.07
CA ASN A 154 -5.56 -18.12 -2.58
C ASN A 154 -5.87 -17.68 -1.15
N ALA A 155 -4.88 -17.47 -0.31
CA ALA A 155 -5.09 -17.06 1.08
C ALA A 155 -5.50 -15.59 1.25
N PHE A 156 -5.31 -14.76 0.22
CA PHE A 156 -5.67 -13.33 0.26
C PHE A 156 -7.08 -13.02 -0.27
N PHE A 157 -7.77 -13.98 -0.89
CA PHE A 157 -9.05 -13.74 -1.58
C PHE A 157 -10.25 -14.51 -1.00
N GLU A 158 -10.06 -15.29 0.04
CA GLU A 158 -11.13 -15.81 0.90
C GLU A 158 -11.33 -14.89 2.12
#